data_c0b3dc88b12524d806c4a7bbb2f99522
#
_entry.id   c0b3dc88b12524d806c4a7bbb2f99522
#
_cell.length_a   1.000
_cell.length_b   1.000
_cell.length_c   1.000
_cell.angle_alpha   90.00
_cell.angle_beta   90.00
_cell.angle_gamma   90.00
#
_symmetry.space_group_name_H-M   'P 1'
#
loop_
_entity.id
_entity.type
_entity.pdbx_description
1 polymer ?
#
loop_
_entity_poly.entity_id
_entity_poly.type
_entity_poly.pdbx_seq_one_letter_code
_entity_poly.pdbx_strand_id
1 'polypeptide(L)'
;MITRIIGIARLCIFAFVSAPAGSQTAAPQPEWINALRDGGYVIVFRHGATYQDQADTDPLNPSNVAKQRQLNNDGRTLAKSIGESLRKLRIPVGQVHSSLFQRAVDTGTLMGFGDVTASADYTEGGLVVTPIENNRRAAALRKIAGTTPPPGTNIIVVTHKPNILDAFGKDWFEVREGEATVFKPDGNGGYRLVARIQAGDWSKLAQAMD
;
A
#
# COMPACT_ATOMS: atom_id res chain seq x y z
N MET A 1 -45.51 -79.96 8.56
CA MET A 1 -45.51 -79.18 7.32
C MET A 1 -44.87 -77.80 7.66
N ILE A 2 -43.60 -77.62 7.35
CA ILE A 2 -42.88 -76.43 7.78
C ILE A 2 -42.49 -75.68 6.46
N THR A 3 -43.11 -74.50 6.25
CA THR A 3 -42.89 -73.67 5.07
C THR A 3 -41.74 -72.70 5.38
N ARG A 4 -40.62 -72.81 4.67
CA ARG A 4 -39.52 -71.89 4.78
C ARG A 4 -39.78 -70.67 3.87
N ILE A 5 -39.77 -69.47 4.43
CA ILE A 5 -39.81 -68.21 3.70
C ILE A 5 -38.35 -67.74 3.47
N ILE A 6 -37.94 -67.67 2.22
CA ILE A 6 -36.63 -67.14 1.81
C ILE A 6 -36.78 -65.63 1.58
N GLY A 7 -36.20 -64.82 2.51
CA GLY A 7 -36.12 -63.38 2.33
C GLY A 7 -34.97 -63.00 1.42
N ILE A 8 -35.29 -62.32 0.31
CA ILE A 8 -34.29 -61.73 -0.63
C ILE A 8 -33.91 -60.32 -0.11
N ALA A 9 -32.70 -60.17 0.41
CA ALA A 9 -32.14 -58.88 0.75
C ALA A 9 -31.69 -58.16 -0.54
N ARG A 10 -32.34 -57.02 -0.86
CA ARG A 10 -31.90 -56.12 -1.93
C ARG A 10 -30.79 -55.19 -1.39
N LEU A 11 -29.59 -55.36 -1.87
CA LEU A 11 -28.44 -54.51 -1.62
C LEU A 11 -28.56 -53.25 -2.53
N CYS A 12 -28.92 -52.10 -1.94
CA CYS A 12 -28.89 -50.81 -2.62
C CYS A 12 -27.46 -50.29 -2.62
N ILE A 13 -26.78 -50.31 -3.76
CA ILE A 13 -25.49 -49.68 -3.99
C ILE A 13 -25.75 -48.19 -4.25
N PHE A 14 -25.47 -47.34 -3.30
CA PHE A 14 -25.43 -45.89 -3.52
C PHE A 14 -24.11 -45.52 -4.21
N ALA A 15 -24.17 -45.19 -5.51
CA ALA A 15 -23.08 -44.61 -6.23
C ALA A 15 -22.93 -43.14 -5.81
N PHE A 16 -21.87 -42.81 -5.10
CA PHE A 16 -21.46 -41.40 -4.86
C PHE A 16 -20.93 -40.85 -6.17
N VAL A 17 -21.73 -40.03 -6.82
CA VAL A 17 -21.25 -39.21 -7.96
C VAL A 17 -20.53 -38.01 -7.34
N SER A 18 -19.20 -38.02 -7.33
CA SER A 18 -18.37 -36.85 -6.99
C SER A 18 -18.54 -35.80 -8.09
N ALA A 19 -19.22 -34.70 -7.79
CA ALA A 19 -19.25 -33.54 -8.67
C ALA A 19 -17.83 -32.96 -8.79
N PRO A 20 -17.37 -32.58 -10.01
CA PRO A 20 -16.09 -31.92 -10.15
C PRO A 20 -16.13 -30.57 -9.39
N ALA A 21 -15.11 -30.31 -8.57
CA ALA A 21 -14.93 -29.03 -7.93
C ALA A 21 -14.81 -27.95 -9.04
N GLY A 22 -15.83 -27.11 -9.17
CA GLY A 22 -15.81 -26.01 -10.13
C GLY A 22 -14.60 -25.14 -9.85
N SER A 23 -13.72 -24.96 -10.81
CA SER A 23 -12.67 -23.95 -10.79
C SER A 23 -13.34 -22.60 -10.59
N GLN A 24 -13.22 -22.01 -9.40
CA GLN A 24 -13.58 -20.62 -9.20
C GLN A 24 -12.60 -19.79 -10.04
N THR A 25 -13.08 -19.27 -11.16
CA THR A 25 -12.33 -18.28 -11.93
C THR A 25 -12.12 -17.07 -11.03
N ALA A 26 -10.84 -16.76 -10.73
CA ALA A 26 -10.49 -15.58 -9.97
C ALA A 26 -11.12 -14.34 -10.61
N ALA A 27 -11.66 -13.43 -9.78
CA ALA A 27 -12.21 -12.18 -10.30
C ALA A 27 -11.14 -11.42 -11.11
N PRO A 28 -11.52 -10.83 -12.26
CA PRO A 28 -10.55 -10.10 -13.08
C PRO A 28 -9.89 -8.99 -12.27
N GLN A 29 -8.56 -8.93 -12.30
CA GLN A 29 -7.81 -7.89 -11.61
C GLN A 29 -8.10 -6.53 -12.25
N PRO A 30 -8.11 -5.44 -11.44
CA PRO A 30 -8.23 -4.09 -11.98
C PRO A 30 -7.14 -3.80 -13.02
N GLU A 31 -7.50 -3.15 -14.12
CA GLU A 31 -6.56 -2.83 -15.23
C GLU A 31 -5.31 -2.06 -14.76
N TRP A 32 -5.46 -1.20 -13.74
CA TRP A 32 -4.35 -0.43 -13.20
C TRP A 32 -3.24 -1.30 -12.56
N ILE A 33 -3.55 -2.53 -12.10
CA ILE A 33 -2.53 -3.48 -11.61
C ILE A 33 -1.59 -3.88 -12.74
N ASN A 34 -2.12 -4.21 -13.93
CA ASN A 34 -1.30 -4.55 -15.08
C ASN A 34 -0.42 -3.35 -15.50
N ALA A 35 -1.01 -2.16 -15.48
CA ALA A 35 -0.28 -0.94 -15.77
C ALA A 35 0.87 -0.67 -14.78
N LEU A 36 0.68 -0.95 -13.48
CA LEU A 36 1.76 -0.85 -12.48
C LEU A 36 2.89 -1.87 -12.71
N ARG A 37 2.61 -3.04 -13.31
CA ARG A 37 3.64 -4.03 -13.69
C ARG A 37 4.57 -3.53 -14.77
N ASP A 38 4.04 -2.71 -15.67
CA ASP A 38 4.84 -2.08 -16.74
C ASP A 38 5.71 -0.92 -16.22
N GLY A 39 5.44 -0.44 -15.01
CA GLY A 39 6.12 0.69 -14.40
C GLY A 39 5.63 2.04 -14.91
N GLY A 40 6.33 3.10 -14.48
CA GLY A 40 6.03 4.47 -14.91
C GLY A 40 4.98 5.18 -14.04
N TYR A 41 4.80 4.76 -12.79
CA TYR A 41 3.87 5.35 -11.83
C TYR A 41 4.57 5.81 -10.57
N VAL A 42 3.95 6.76 -9.87
CA VAL A 42 4.35 7.19 -8.54
C VAL A 42 3.25 6.79 -7.55
N ILE A 43 3.65 6.07 -6.49
CA ILE A 43 2.75 5.55 -5.47
C ILE A 43 3.07 6.29 -4.17
N VAL A 44 2.17 7.18 -3.76
CA VAL A 44 2.31 7.97 -2.53
C VAL A 44 1.57 7.28 -1.41
N PHE A 45 2.26 6.91 -0.34
CA PHE A 45 1.72 6.28 0.85
C PHE A 45 1.69 7.26 2.02
N ARG A 46 0.62 7.24 2.81
CA ARG A 46 0.70 7.65 4.19
C ARG A 46 1.42 6.56 4.98
N HIS A 47 2.35 6.93 5.89
CA HIS A 47 3.04 5.97 6.76
C HIS A 47 2.07 5.03 7.50
N GLY A 48 2.55 3.90 7.99
CA GLY A 48 1.80 2.92 8.76
C GLY A 48 1.30 3.44 10.12
N ALA A 49 0.53 2.61 10.83
CA ALA A 49 -0.02 2.93 12.14
C ALA A 49 1.08 3.21 13.19
N THR A 50 0.80 4.15 14.08
CA THR A 50 1.73 4.63 15.11
C THR A 50 1.16 4.47 16.51
N TYR A 51 2.01 4.53 17.54
CA TYR A 51 1.55 4.58 18.92
C TYR A 51 0.76 5.88 19.18
N GLN A 52 -0.48 5.74 19.65
CA GLN A 52 -1.40 6.87 19.86
C GLN A 52 -1.06 7.71 21.10
N ASP A 53 -0.34 7.12 22.05
CA ASP A 53 0.14 7.74 23.29
C ASP A 53 1.49 8.46 23.13
N GLN A 54 2.08 8.43 21.92
CA GLN A 54 3.33 9.14 21.61
C GLN A 54 3.05 10.42 20.80
N ALA A 55 3.91 11.42 21.01
CA ALA A 55 3.92 12.67 20.25
C ALA A 55 5.32 12.96 19.71
N ASP A 56 5.41 13.78 18.67
CA ASP A 56 6.67 14.37 18.22
C ASP A 56 6.99 15.55 19.14
N THR A 57 7.93 15.37 20.09
CA THR A 57 8.27 16.39 21.10
C THR A 57 9.46 17.26 20.72
N ASP A 58 10.15 16.94 19.62
CA ASP A 58 11.25 17.72 19.04
C ASP A 58 11.16 17.72 17.49
N PRO A 59 10.04 18.22 16.91
CA PRO A 59 9.72 18.05 15.50
C PRO A 59 10.62 18.83 14.54
N LEU A 60 11.34 19.84 15.02
CA LEU A 60 12.32 20.59 14.22
C LEU A 60 13.68 19.88 14.11
N ASN A 61 13.91 18.84 14.90
CA ASN A 61 15.13 18.07 14.89
C ASN A 61 14.83 16.59 14.52
N PRO A 62 14.61 16.27 13.24
CA PRO A 62 14.25 14.92 12.79
C PRO A 62 15.34 13.86 13.03
N SER A 63 16.57 14.26 13.35
CA SER A 63 17.62 13.32 13.77
C SER A 63 17.42 12.80 15.20
N ASN A 64 16.61 13.48 16.02
CA ASN A 64 16.27 13.06 17.38
C ASN A 64 15.13 12.02 17.37
N VAL A 65 15.43 10.82 16.86
CA VAL A 65 14.46 9.74 16.66
C VAL A 65 13.73 9.36 17.97
N ALA A 66 14.42 9.43 19.12
CA ALA A 66 13.85 9.12 20.43
C ALA A 66 12.71 10.08 20.84
N LYS A 67 12.62 11.26 20.24
CA LYS A 67 11.58 12.25 20.46
C LYS A 67 10.47 12.25 19.42
N GLN A 68 10.45 11.26 18.55
CA GLN A 68 9.44 11.10 17.52
C GLN A 68 8.42 10.03 17.89
N ARG A 69 7.19 10.21 17.43
CA ARG A 69 6.18 9.17 17.44
C ARG A 69 6.56 8.04 16.49
N GLN A 70 6.60 6.81 17.00
CA GLN A 70 7.08 5.63 16.29
C GLN A 70 5.95 4.81 15.67
N LEU A 71 6.27 3.99 14.65
CA LEU A 71 5.39 2.92 14.20
C LEU A 71 5.10 1.95 15.34
N ASN A 72 3.84 1.60 15.52
CA ASN A 72 3.45 0.48 16.39
C ASN A 72 3.63 -0.87 15.65
N ASN A 73 3.34 -1.97 16.32
CA ASN A 73 3.48 -3.31 15.74
C ASN A 73 2.59 -3.54 14.52
N ASP A 74 1.37 -2.99 14.54
CA ASP A 74 0.43 -3.10 13.43
C ASP A 74 0.96 -2.34 12.20
N GLY A 75 1.50 -1.12 12.39
CA GLY A 75 2.12 -0.35 11.32
C GLY A 75 3.32 -1.05 10.70
N ARG A 76 4.16 -1.70 11.53
CA ARG A 76 5.30 -2.50 11.06
C ARG A 76 4.86 -3.72 10.26
N THR A 77 3.87 -4.46 10.77
CA THR A 77 3.29 -5.64 10.10
C THR A 77 2.65 -5.24 8.78
N LEU A 78 1.88 -4.15 8.78
CA LEU A 78 1.24 -3.62 7.58
C LEU A 78 2.24 -3.23 6.50
N ALA A 79 3.32 -2.54 6.84
CA ALA A 79 4.35 -2.13 5.88
C ALA A 79 5.01 -3.36 5.21
N LYS A 80 5.34 -4.40 5.98
CA LYS A 80 5.86 -5.67 5.45
C LYS A 80 4.85 -6.32 4.50
N SER A 81 3.60 -6.44 4.92
CA SER A 81 2.52 -7.06 4.13
C SER A 81 2.26 -6.31 2.80
N ILE A 82 2.34 -4.97 2.79
CA ILE A 82 2.26 -4.18 1.56
C ILE A 82 3.43 -4.54 0.63
N GLY A 83 4.66 -4.57 1.15
CA GLY A 83 5.84 -4.92 0.35
C GLY A 83 5.77 -6.33 -0.24
N GLU A 84 5.33 -7.31 0.53
CA GLU A 84 5.10 -8.69 0.09
C GLU A 84 4.02 -8.76 -1.00
N SER A 85 2.92 -8.02 -0.82
CA SER A 85 1.84 -7.95 -1.79
C SER A 85 2.28 -7.33 -3.11
N LEU A 86 3.04 -6.24 -3.08
CA LEU A 86 3.59 -5.59 -4.28
C LEU A 86 4.51 -6.55 -5.05
N ARG A 87 5.38 -7.32 -4.36
CA ARG A 87 6.23 -8.35 -4.98
C ARG A 87 5.40 -9.48 -5.59
N LYS A 88 4.41 -10.01 -4.86
CA LYS A 88 3.51 -11.07 -5.36
C LYS A 88 2.72 -10.58 -6.59
N LEU A 89 2.27 -9.34 -6.59
CA LEU A 89 1.63 -8.69 -7.73
C LEU A 89 2.61 -8.39 -8.89
N ARG A 90 3.93 -8.62 -8.71
CA ARG A 90 4.99 -8.33 -9.68
C ARG A 90 5.06 -6.86 -10.07
N ILE A 91 4.83 -5.96 -9.10
CA ILE A 91 4.92 -4.51 -9.29
C ILE A 91 6.38 -4.09 -9.04
N PRO A 92 7.13 -3.67 -10.06
CA PRO A 92 8.53 -3.29 -9.93
C PRO A 92 8.65 -1.93 -9.24
N VAL A 93 9.56 -1.81 -8.26
CA VAL A 93 9.88 -0.57 -7.56
C VAL A 93 11.35 -0.26 -7.76
N GLY A 94 11.67 0.90 -8.30
CA GLY A 94 13.05 1.33 -8.57
C GLY A 94 13.59 2.33 -7.55
N GLN A 95 12.73 3.11 -6.91
CA GLN A 95 13.11 4.12 -5.94
C GLN A 95 12.09 4.20 -4.81
N VAL A 96 12.60 4.39 -3.58
CA VAL A 96 11.76 4.63 -2.39
C VAL A 96 12.23 5.94 -1.74
N HIS A 97 11.33 6.90 -1.67
CA HIS A 97 11.53 8.17 -0.99
C HIS A 97 10.68 8.22 0.28
N SER A 98 11.15 8.95 1.29
CA SER A 98 10.36 9.16 2.50
C SER A 98 10.56 10.54 3.12
N SER A 99 9.68 10.89 4.05
CA SER A 99 9.90 11.91 5.06
C SER A 99 11.14 11.58 5.90
N LEU A 100 11.71 12.60 6.56
CA LEU A 100 12.77 12.44 7.56
C LEU A 100 12.27 11.80 8.88
N PHE A 101 10.97 11.80 9.14
CA PHE A 101 10.45 11.18 10.36
C PHE A 101 10.53 9.66 10.30
N GLN A 102 11.02 9.06 11.39
CA GLN A 102 11.36 7.64 11.46
C GLN A 102 10.21 6.72 11.08
N ARG A 103 8.95 7.05 11.45
CA ARG A 103 7.76 6.28 11.06
C ARG A 103 7.58 6.15 9.54
N ALA A 104 7.98 7.16 8.77
CA ALA A 104 7.91 7.10 7.31
C ALA A 104 9.11 6.35 6.73
N VAL A 105 10.31 6.58 7.26
CA VAL A 105 11.53 5.82 6.91
C VAL A 105 11.30 4.33 7.17
N ASP A 106 10.85 3.96 8.37
CA ASP A 106 10.58 2.57 8.74
C ASP A 106 9.52 1.94 7.83
N THR A 107 8.45 2.68 7.48
CA THR A 107 7.42 2.18 6.56
C THR A 107 8.04 1.81 5.21
N GLY A 108 8.83 2.71 4.61
CA GLY A 108 9.51 2.46 3.33
C GLY A 108 10.51 1.31 3.42
N THR A 109 11.32 1.28 4.47
CA THR A 109 12.33 0.23 4.70
C THR A 109 11.69 -1.15 4.86
N LEU A 110 10.62 -1.25 5.64
CA LEU A 110 9.91 -2.51 5.90
C LEU A 110 9.18 -3.06 4.67
N MET A 111 8.86 -2.22 3.68
CA MET A 111 8.36 -2.69 2.37
C MET A 111 9.41 -3.50 1.60
N GLY A 112 10.73 -3.29 1.86
CA GLY A 112 11.81 -4.16 1.39
C GLY A 112 12.13 -4.02 -0.10
N PHE A 113 12.20 -2.77 -0.62
CA PHE A 113 12.57 -2.45 -2.01
C PHE A 113 13.94 -1.75 -2.12
N GLY A 114 14.82 -1.95 -1.17
CA GLY A 114 16.16 -1.34 -1.13
C GLY A 114 16.23 -0.09 -0.26
N ASP A 115 17.18 0.78 -0.55
CA ASP A 115 17.46 1.96 0.24
C ASP A 115 16.33 3.00 0.16
N VAL A 116 16.08 3.66 1.29
CA VAL A 116 15.09 4.72 1.40
C VAL A 116 15.78 6.07 1.42
N THR A 117 15.48 6.91 0.43
CA THR A 117 15.99 8.30 0.37
C THR A 117 15.05 9.21 1.17
N ALA A 118 15.46 9.59 2.38
CA ALA A 118 14.68 10.49 3.23
C ALA A 118 14.93 11.96 2.87
N SER A 119 13.86 12.79 2.88
CA SER A 119 13.94 14.23 2.54
C SER A 119 12.99 15.07 3.39
N ALA A 120 13.41 16.30 3.68
CA ALA A 120 12.56 17.33 4.26
C ALA A 120 11.35 17.67 3.35
N ASP A 121 11.46 17.44 2.05
CA ASP A 121 10.42 17.71 1.07
C ASP A 121 9.13 16.91 1.31
N TYR A 122 9.26 15.74 1.93
CA TYR A 122 8.14 14.85 2.25
C TYR A 122 7.81 14.79 3.74
N THR A 123 8.47 15.65 4.55
CA THR A 123 8.31 15.70 6.01
C THR A 123 7.15 16.63 6.37
N GLU A 124 6.26 16.20 7.27
CA GLU A 124 5.18 17.07 7.72
C GLU A 124 5.73 18.23 8.53
N GLY A 125 5.14 19.41 8.33
CA GLY A 125 5.48 20.60 9.08
C GLY A 125 4.39 20.98 10.08
N GLY A 126 3.14 20.72 9.73
CA GLY A 126 1.99 21.07 10.56
C GLY A 126 2.00 22.54 10.95
N LEU A 127 1.87 22.79 12.27
CA LEU A 127 1.96 24.13 12.86
C LEU A 127 3.38 24.55 13.28
N VAL A 128 4.38 23.69 13.06
CA VAL A 128 5.78 23.91 13.54
C VAL A 128 6.61 24.66 12.52
N VAL A 129 6.23 24.60 11.23
CA VAL A 129 6.90 25.35 10.17
C VAL A 129 5.99 26.43 9.61
N THR A 130 6.56 27.37 8.87
CA THR A 130 5.77 28.45 8.26
C THR A 130 4.81 27.93 7.18
N PRO A 131 3.71 28.64 6.89
CA PRO A 131 2.84 28.30 5.75
C PRO A 131 3.61 28.28 4.41
N ILE A 132 4.62 29.11 4.24
CA ILE A 132 5.49 29.13 3.05
C ILE A 132 6.23 27.79 2.91
N GLU A 133 6.77 27.27 4.02
CA GLU A 133 7.47 25.98 4.02
C GLU A 133 6.50 24.80 3.78
N ASN A 134 5.31 24.81 4.36
CA ASN A 134 4.28 23.81 4.07
C ASN A 134 3.90 23.83 2.58
N ASN A 135 3.70 25.01 1.99
CA ASN A 135 3.41 25.16 0.56
C ASN A 135 4.57 24.64 -0.32
N ARG A 136 5.83 24.88 0.07
CA ARG A 136 7.01 24.37 -0.60
C ARG A 136 7.02 22.83 -0.58
N ARG A 137 6.77 22.23 0.56
CA ARG A 137 6.70 20.76 0.72
C ARG A 137 5.55 20.15 -0.09
N ALA A 138 4.38 20.78 -0.07
CA ALA A 138 3.25 20.37 -0.91
C ALA A 138 3.60 20.45 -2.41
N ALA A 139 4.31 21.51 -2.85
CA ALA A 139 4.78 21.63 -4.22
C ALA A 139 5.81 20.53 -4.56
N ALA A 140 6.72 20.19 -3.65
CA ALA A 140 7.68 19.11 -3.84
C ALA A 140 6.99 17.75 -3.98
N LEU A 141 5.96 17.48 -3.18
CA LEU A 141 5.17 16.25 -3.28
C LEU A 141 4.40 16.17 -4.60
N ARG A 142 3.83 17.28 -5.09
CA ARG A 142 3.22 17.34 -6.43
C ARG A 142 4.26 17.12 -7.53
N LYS A 143 5.46 17.71 -7.40
CA LYS A 143 6.54 17.55 -8.37
C LYS A 143 6.96 16.09 -8.52
N ILE A 144 7.17 15.36 -7.40
CA ILE A 144 7.52 13.95 -7.50
C ILE A 144 6.38 13.11 -8.06
N ALA A 145 5.12 13.42 -7.76
CA ALA A 145 3.96 12.75 -8.34
C ALA A 145 3.90 12.88 -9.88
N GLY A 146 4.47 13.97 -10.44
CA GLY A 146 4.61 14.21 -11.88
C GLY A 146 5.97 13.79 -12.46
N THR A 147 6.86 13.20 -11.66
CA THR A 147 8.18 12.76 -12.13
C THR A 147 8.07 11.39 -12.79
N THR A 148 8.55 11.28 -14.04
CA THR A 148 8.61 9.98 -14.71
C THR A 148 9.63 9.07 -14.04
N PRO A 149 9.24 7.89 -13.54
CA PRO A 149 10.17 6.91 -12.97
C PRO A 149 11.17 6.38 -14.01
N PRO A 150 12.29 5.79 -13.56
CA PRO A 150 13.16 5.03 -14.43
C PRO A 150 12.38 3.95 -15.21
N PRO A 151 12.74 3.67 -16.48
CA PRO A 151 12.01 2.73 -17.33
C PRO A 151 11.76 1.37 -16.64
N GLY A 152 10.54 0.86 -16.76
CA GLY A 152 10.14 -0.44 -16.20
C GLY A 152 10.02 -0.48 -14.67
N THR A 153 10.04 0.67 -14.00
CA THR A 153 9.91 0.74 -12.53
C THR A 153 8.86 1.77 -12.09
N ASN A 154 8.50 1.71 -10.82
CA ASN A 154 7.67 2.71 -10.13
C ASN A 154 8.47 3.39 -9.03
N ILE A 155 8.04 4.59 -8.62
CA ILE A 155 8.54 5.30 -7.44
C ILE A 155 7.56 5.12 -6.30
N ILE A 156 8.06 4.81 -5.10
CA ILE A 156 7.30 4.89 -3.85
C ILE A 156 7.71 6.15 -3.10
N VAL A 157 6.72 6.87 -2.54
CA VAL A 157 6.93 8.00 -1.63
C VAL A 157 6.15 7.76 -0.35
N VAL A 158 6.80 7.72 0.80
CA VAL A 158 6.13 7.58 2.10
C VAL A 158 6.14 8.92 2.84
N THR A 159 4.96 9.44 3.13
CA THR A 159 4.78 10.75 3.74
C THR A 159 3.64 10.75 4.77
N HIS A 160 3.07 11.89 5.08
CA HIS A 160 2.12 12.13 6.16
C HIS A 160 0.79 12.68 5.65
N LYS A 161 -0.28 12.51 6.43
CA LYS A 161 -1.62 13.02 6.11
C LYS A 161 -1.62 14.52 5.79
N PRO A 162 -0.98 15.42 6.57
CA PRO A 162 -0.95 16.84 6.25
C PRO A 162 -0.33 17.13 4.86
N ASN A 163 0.81 16.52 4.55
CA ASN A 163 1.46 16.72 3.25
C ASN A 163 0.59 16.27 2.07
N ILE A 164 -0.08 15.11 2.21
CA ILE A 164 -0.97 14.57 1.20
C ILE A 164 -2.16 15.51 0.99
N LEU A 165 -2.77 15.98 2.08
CA LEU A 165 -3.88 16.92 2.05
C LEU A 165 -3.47 18.25 1.38
N ASP A 166 -2.33 18.83 1.79
CA ASP A 166 -1.83 20.09 1.25
C ASP A 166 -1.44 19.98 -0.23
N ALA A 167 -0.93 18.83 -0.65
CA ALA A 167 -0.53 18.60 -2.03
C ALA A 167 -1.70 18.31 -2.97
N PHE A 168 -2.66 17.48 -2.55
CA PHE A 168 -3.67 16.90 -3.44
C PHE A 168 -5.11 17.36 -3.12
N GLY A 169 -5.31 18.10 -2.04
CA GLY A 169 -6.56 18.77 -1.72
C GLY A 169 -7.51 17.96 -0.83
N LYS A 170 -8.70 18.51 -0.63
CA LYS A 170 -9.70 18.08 0.36
C LYS A 170 -10.15 16.62 0.27
N ASP A 171 -10.08 16.02 -0.91
CA ASP A 171 -10.49 14.63 -1.13
C ASP A 171 -9.60 13.63 -0.38
N TRP A 172 -8.41 14.08 0.09
CA TRP A 172 -7.48 13.30 0.93
C TRP A 172 -7.62 13.60 2.43
N PHE A 173 -8.64 14.35 2.85
CA PHE A 173 -8.86 14.65 4.27
C PHE A 173 -8.95 13.39 5.14
N GLU A 174 -9.57 12.32 4.62
CA GLU A 174 -9.72 11.03 5.31
C GLU A 174 -8.68 9.98 4.89
N VAL A 175 -7.52 10.38 4.33
CA VAL A 175 -6.46 9.43 3.97
C VAL A 175 -6.03 8.63 5.21
N ARG A 176 -6.07 7.31 5.12
CA ARG A 176 -5.80 6.39 6.22
C ARG A 176 -4.34 5.95 6.27
N GLU A 177 -3.90 5.43 7.41
CA GLU A 177 -2.56 4.87 7.60
C GLU A 177 -2.33 3.70 6.64
N GLY A 178 -1.20 3.74 5.92
CA GLY A 178 -0.89 2.77 4.87
C GLY A 178 -1.71 2.89 3.58
N GLU A 179 -2.65 3.85 3.49
CA GLU A 179 -3.35 4.12 2.24
C GLU A 179 -2.37 4.64 1.18
N ALA A 180 -2.52 4.12 -0.04
CA ALA A 180 -1.76 4.51 -1.22
C ALA A 180 -2.61 5.33 -2.20
N THR A 181 -1.96 6.33 -2.81
CA THR A 181 -2.49 7.05 -3.98
C THR A 181 -1.55 6.83 -5.15
N VAL A 182 -2.07 6.32 -6.26
CA VAL A 182 -1.32 6.03 -7.49
C VAL A 182 -1.50 7.16 -8.48
N PHE A 183 -0.41 7.73 -8.92
CA PHE A 183 -0.36 8.77 -9.95
C PHE A 183 0.35 8.28 -11.21
N LYS A 184 -0.16 8.69 -12.37
CA LYS A 184 0.52 8.52 -13.66
C LYS A 184 1.07 9.87 -14.07
N PRO A 185 2.40 10.08 -14.12
CA PRO A 185 3.01 11.24 -14.73
C PRO A 185 2.63 11.40 -16.21
N ASP A 186 2.48 12.63 -16.67
CA ASP A 186 2.12 12.95 -18.07
C ASP A 186 3.35 13.23 -18.98
N GLY A 187 4.55 13.16 -18.41
CA GLY A 187 5.81 13.45 -19.09
C GLY A 187 6.15 14.94 -19.20
N ASN A 188 5.25 15.85 -18.79
CA ASN A 188 5.42 17.31 -18.83
C ASN A 188 5.46 17.94 -17.42
N GLY A 189 5.65 17.11 -16.39
CA GLY A 189 5.67 17.52 -14.98
C GLY A 189 4.30 17.53 -14.30
N GLY A 190 3.23 17.24 -15.03
CA GLY A 190 1.90 17.00 -14.49
C GLY A 190 1.64 15.52 -14.21
N TYR A 191 0.49 15.22 -13.62
CA TYR A 191 0.07 13.86 -13.29
C TYR A 191 -1.45 13.72 -13.28
N ARG A 192 -1.94 12.49 -13.43
CA ARG A 192 -3.35 12.14 -13.20
C ARG A 192 -3.48 11.10 -12.10
N LEU A 193 -4.55 11.19 -11.32
CA LEU A 193 -4.93 10.16 -10.36
C LEU A 193 -5.36 8.89 -11.11
N VAL A 194 -4.86 7.74 -10.67
CA VAL A 194 -5.20 6.42 -11.22
C VAL A 194 -6.04 5.61 -10.25
N ALA A 195 -5.61 5.53 -8.99
CA ALA A 195 -6.32 4.78 -7.96
C ALA A 195 -5.97 5.30 -6.56
N ARG A 196 -6.89 5.09 -5.63
CA ARG A 196 -6.63 5.15 -4.18
C ARG A 196 -6.89 3.76 -3.61
N ILE A 197 -5.96 3.24 -2.82
CA ILE A 197 -5.94 1.85 -2.41
C ILE A 197 -5.76 1.81 -0.89
N GLN A 198 -6.69 1.19 -0.20
CA GLN A 198 -6.58 0.98 1.23
C GLN A 198 -5.49 -0.07 1.52
N ALA A 199 -4.83 0.07 2.66
CA ALA A 199 -3.70 -0.80 3.02
C ALA A 199 -4.02 -2.31 2.93
N GLY A 200 -5.19 -2.73 3.40
CA GLY A 200 -5.63 -4.13 3.35
C GLY A 200 -6.03 -4.65 1.97
N ASP A 201 -6.23 -3.78 0.98
CA ASP A 201 -6.63 -4.20 -0.36
C ASP A 201 -5.46 -4.77 -1.17
N TRP A 202 -4.22 -4.37 -0.86
CA TRP A 202 -3.02 -4.95 -1.47
C TRP A 202 -2.94 -6.46 -1.26
N SER A 203 -3.20 -6.92 -0.02
CA SER A 203 -3.20 -8.35 0.31
C SER A 203 -4.31 -9.13 -0.40
N LYS A 204 -5.52 -8.55 -0.50
CA LYS A 204 -6.64 -9.15 -1.22
C LYS A 204 -6.32 -9.30 -2.72
N LEU A 205 -5.76 -8.25 -3.34
CA LEU A 205 -5.34 -8.27 -4.75
C LEU A 205 -4.24 -9.30 -4.99
N ALA A 206 -3.30 -9.44 -4.07
CA ALA A 206 -2.23 -10.43 -4.16
C ALA A 206 -2.75 -11.87 -3.98
N GLN A 207 -3.75 -12.10 -3.12
CA GLN A 207 -4.38 -13.41 -2.93
C GLN A 207 -5.19 -13.85 -4.15
N ALA A 208 -5.79 -12.92 -4.87
CA ALA A 208 -6.54 -13.22 -6.10
C ALA A 208 -5.65 -13.68 -7.28
N MET A 209 -4.32 -13.78 -7.10
CA MET A 209 -3.38 -14.30 -8.09
C MET A 209 -3.11 -15.81 -7.95
N ASP A 210 -3.53 -16.42 -6.85
CA ASP A 210 -3.44 -17.87 -6.60
C ASP A 210 -4.62 -18.59 -7.25
#